data_cd3e3c0ddff4c9a39e2c925473cbb741
#
_entry.id   cd3e3c0ddff4c9a39e2c925473cbb741
#
_cell.length_a   1.000
_cell.length_b   1.000
_cell.length_c   1.000
_cell.angle_alpha   90.00
_cell.angle_beta   90.00
_cell.angle_gamma   90.00
#
_symmetry.space_group_name_H-M   'P 1'
#
loop_
_entity.id
_entity.type
_entity.pdbx_description
1 polymer ?
#
loop_
_entity_poly.entity_id
_entity_poly.type
_entity_poly.pdbx_seq_one_letter_code
_entity_poly.pdbx_strand_id
1 'polypeptide(L)'
;MPATNDVLDQHLKCFYENDLEGVLADYSSDAVLFIPGRPLKGPNAIKPFFQALLSEFAKPGASFSMREQCVEGDYAYILWSAETADNSYEAATDTFVVRNGKIVAQSFAAKITPKRGTAGPEHVSAPPNLLGCW
;
A
#
# COMPACT_ATOMS: atom_id res chain seq x y z
N MET A 1 14.31 -19.61 4.80
CA MET A 1 13.54 -18.57 4.13
C MET A 1 12.26 -18.29 4.88
N PRO A 2 11.90 -17.03 5.09
CA PRO A 2 10.60 -16.74 5.70
C PRO A 2 9.48 -17.20 4.78
N ALA A 3 8.43 -17.72 5.38
CA ALA A 3 7.24 -18.08 4.63
C ALA A 3 6.50 -16.83 4.16
N THR A 4 5.64 -16.97 3.17
CA THR A 4 4.84 -15.88 2.64
C THR A 4 4.11 -15.13 3.77
N ASN A 5 3.53 -15.88 4.70
CA ASN A 5 2.81 -15.30 5.82
C ASN A 5 3.71 -14.42 6.69
N ASP A 6 4.95 -14.86 6.90
CA ASP A 6 5.90 -14.09 7.72
C ASP A 6 6.30 -12.80 7.03
N VAL A 7 6.51 -12.85 5.71
CA VAL A 7 6.85 -11.66 4.95
C VAL A 7 5.70 -10.67 4.99
N LEU A 8 4.48 -11.15 4.80
CA LEU A 8 3.30 -10.28 4.87
C LEU A 8 3.16 -9.63 6.25
N ASP A 9 3.28 -10.42 7.32
CA ASP A 9 3.15 -9.89 8.67
C ASP A 9 4.22 -8.83 8.96
N GLN A 10 5.45 -9.07 8.52
CA GLN A 10 6.53 -8.12 8.69
C GLN A 10 6.26 -6.83 7.92
N HIS A 11 5.76 -6.97 6.70
CA HIS A 11 5.45 -5.83 5.85
C HIS A 11 4.36 -4.95 6.47
N LEU A 12 3.30 -5.58 6.95
CA LEU A 12 2.20 -4.86 7.60
C LEU A 12 2.66 -4.19 8.89
N LYS A 13 3.50 -4.88 9.68
CA LYS A 13 4.04 -4.31 10.90
C LYS A 13 4.84 -3.05 10.60
N CYS A 14 5.70 -3.09 9.60
CA CYS A 14 6.49 -1.93 9.20
C CYS A 14 5.60 -0.78 8.75
N PHE A 15 4.53 -1.09 8.03
CA PHE A 15 3.59 -0.06 7.61
C PHE A 15 2.92 0.59 8.83
N TYR A 16 2.44 -0.21 9.77
CA TYR A 16 1.79 0.31 10.97
C TYR A 16 2.73 1.14 11.82
N GLU A 17 4.02 0.81 11.80
CA GLU A 17 5.02 1.56 12.57
C GLU A 17 5.56 2.75 11.81
N ASN A 18 5.08 3.00 10.61
CA ASN A 18 5.54 4.08 9.75
C ASN A 18 7.04 3.95 9.46
N ASP A 19 7.48 2.73 9.22
CA ASP A 19 8.88 2.39 8.99
C ASP A 19 9.12 2.21 7.49
N LEU A 20 9.45 3.28 6.81
CA LEU A 20 9.66 3.25 5.36
C LEU A 20 10.77 2.30 4.95
N GLU A 21 11.89 2.34 5.66
CA GLU A 21 13.01 1.46 5.31
C GLU A 21 12.64 0.00 5.48
N GLY A 22 11.90 -0.30 6.54
CA GLY A 22 11.43 -1.66 6.77
C GLY A 22 10.47 -2.13 5.69
N VAL A 23 9.55 -1.26 5.27
CA VAL A 23 8.63 -1.57 4.18
C VAL A 23 9.41 -1.90 2.91
N LEU A 24 10.38 -1.05 2.57
CA LEU A 24 11.15 -1.23 1.33
C LEU A 24 12.05 -2.46 1.37
N ALA A 25 12.53 -2.83 2.56
CA ALA A 25 13.40 -3.99 2.71
C ALA A 25 12.71 -5.31 2.35
N ASP A 26 11.38 -5.33 2.34
CA ASP A 26 10.64 -6.54 2.02
C ASP A 26 10.57 -6.85 0.52
N TYR A 27 10.98 -5.91 -0.33
CA TYR A 27 10.90 -6.07 -1.78
C TYR A 27 12.20 -6.59 -2.36
N SER A 28 12.08 -7.46 -3.37
CA SER A 28 13.26 -7.85 -4.13
C SER A 28 13.73 -6.67 -4.99
N SER A 29 14.97 -6.73 -5.44
CA SER A 29 15.56 -5.62 -6.20
C SER A 29 14.84 -5.37 -7.52
N ASP A 30 14.17 -6.39 -8.07
CA ASP A 30 13.44 -6.27 -9.33
C ASP A 30 11.93 -6.39 -9.14
N ALA A 31 11.44 -6.15 -7.94
CA ALA A 31 10.01 -6.22 -7.64
C ALA A 31 9.22 -5.22 -8.47
N VAL A 32 7.98 -5.58 -8.78
CA VAL A 32 7.07 -4.68 -9.48
C VAL A 32 5.83 -4.49 -8.63
N LEU A 33 5.49 -3.23 -8.36
CA LEU A 33 4.25 -2.86 -7.71
C LEU A 33 3.35 -2.20 -8.75
N PHE A 34 2.21 -2.82 -9.03
CA PHE A 34 1.22 -2.24 -9.92
C PHE A 34 0.29 -1.34 -9.12
N ILE A 35 0.26 -0.08 -9.47
CA ILE A 35 -0.74 0.85 -8.94
C ILE A 35 -1.63 1.26 -10.10
N PRO A 36 -2.81 1.83 -9.83
CA PRO A 36 -3.67 2.26 -10.92
C PRO A 36 -2.91 3.17 -11.87
N GLY A 37 -2.90 2.79 -13.12
CA GLY A 37 -2.30 3.58 -14.18
C GLY A 37 -0.88 3.21 -14.56
N ARG A 38 -0.11 2.52 -13.71
CA ARG A 38 1.27 2.20 -14.09
C ARG A 38 1.94 1.21 -13.14
N PRO A 39 2.98 0.52 -13.60
CA PRO A 39 3.85 -0.25 -12.73
C PRO A 39 4.96 0.62 -12.14
N LEU A 40 5.37 0.26 -10.93
CA LEU A 40 6.54 0.83 -10.28
C LEU A 40 7.56 -0.28 -10.17
N LYS A 41 8.68 -0.15 -10.83
CA LYS A 41 9.66 -1.22 -10.90
C LYS A 41 10.87 -0.92 -10.02
N GLY A 42 11.11 -1.80 -9.06
CA GLY A 42 12.22 -1.73 -8.13
C GLY A 42 11.95 -0.82 -6.95
N PRO A 43 12.71 -1.03 -5.85
CA PRO A 43 12.51 -0.25 -4.64
C PRO A 43 12.63 1.26 -4.83
N ASN A 44 13.50 1.71 -5.72
CA ASN A 44 13.67 3.15 -5.95
C ASN A 44 12.40 3.78 -6.54
N ALA A 45 11.68 3.05 -7.38
CA ALA A 45 10.43 3.54 -7.94
C ALA A 45 9.27 3.37 -6.97
N ILE A 46 9.33 2.35 -6.12
CA ILE A 46 8.29 2.07 -5.13
C ILE A 46 8.35 3.04 -3.96
N LYS A 47 9.55 3.51 -3.62
CA LYS A 47 9.75 4.37 -2.46
C LYS A 47 8.86 5.61 -2.41
N PRO A 48 8.76 6.42 -3.48
CA PRO A 48 7.92 7.61 -3.42
C PRO A 48 6.46 7.31 -3.11
N PHE A 49 5.96 6.18 -3.61
CA PHE A 49 4.60 5.76 -3.34
C PHE A 49 4.38 5.54 -1.84
N PHE A 50 5.25 4.76 -1.20
CA PHE A 50 5.11 4.51 0.23
C PHE A 50 5.45 5.73 1.06
N GLN A 51 6.37 6.58 0.59
CA GLN A 51 6.68 7.82 1.27
C GLN A 51 5.42 8.69 1.40
N ALA A 52 4.69 8.83 0.31
CA ALA A 52 3.45 9.60 0.31
C ALA A 52 2.38 8.94 1.18
N LEU A 53 2.23 7.63 1.06
CA LEU A 53 1.21 6.91 1.79
C LEU A 53 1.47 6.94 3.30
N LEU A 54 2.71 6.71 3.70
CA LEU A 54 3.07 6.74 5.11
C LEU A 54 2.92 8.13 5.70
N SER A 55 3.26 9.17 4.93
CA SER A 55 3.05 10.55 5.37
C SER A 55 1.58 10.84 5.61
N GLU A 56 0.73 10.35 4.71
CA GLU A 56 -0.71 10.54 4.89
C GLU A 56 -1.21 9.84 6.14
N PHE A 57 -0.81 8.60 6.36
CA PHE A 57 -1.27 7.82 7.51
C PHE A 57 -0.66 8.29 8.83
N ALA A 58 0.42 9.05 8.78
CA ALA A 58 1.03 9.59 10.00
C ALA A 58 0.26 10.78 10.57
N LYS A 59 -0.61 11.40 9.79
CA LYS A 59 -1.40 12.51 10.28
C LYS A 59 -2.43 12.04 11.31
N PRO A 60 -2.75 12.89 12.31
CA PRO A 60 -3.74 12.51 13.31
C PRO A 60 -5.08 12.11 12.69
N GLY A 61 -5.73 11.14 13.31
CA GLY A 61 -7.04 10.69 12.86
C GLY A 61 -7.02 9.49 11.95
N ALA A 62 -5.85 8.93 11.67
CA ALA A 62 -5.80 7.74 10.84
C ALA A 62 -6.31 6.52 11.59
N SER A 63 -7.03 5.67 10.88
CA SER A 63 -7.45 4.38 11.39
C SER A 63 -7.36 3.37 10.25
N PHE A 64 -7.22 2.10 10.61
CA PHE A 64 -7.02 1.04 9.63
C PHE A 64 -7.78 -0.20 10.10
N SER A 65 -8.46 -0.84 9.17
CA SER A 65 -9.22 -2.05 9.48
C SER A 65 -8.90 -3.12 8.46
N MET A 66 -8.27 -4.22 8.92
CA MET A 66 -8.02 -5.38 8.07
C MET A 66 -9.30 -6.20 8.00
N ARG A 67 -9.85 -6.33 6.82
CA ARG A 67 -11.11 -7.06 6.63
C ARG A 67 -10.88 -8.50 6.24
N GLU A 68 -9.85 -8.75 5.45
CA GLU A 68 -9.58 -10.08 4.96
C GLU A 68 -8.08 -10.23 4.74
N GLN A 69 -7.54 -11.37 5.12
CA GLN A 69 -6.13 -11.67 4.92
C GLN A 69 -6.02 -13.16 4.61
N CYS A 70 -5.54 -13.46 3.40
CA CYS A 70 -5.43 -14.84 2.92
C CYS A 70 -4.04 -15.09 2.37
N VAL A 71 -3.51 -16.27 2.63
CA VAL A 71 -2.23 -16.71 2.08
C VAL A 71 -2.42 -18.08 1.46
N GLU A 72 -1.94 -18.23 0.23
CA GLU A 72 -1.95 -19.50 -0.47
C GLU A 72 -0.62 -19.67 -1.17
N GLY A 73 0.25 -20.55 -0.62
CA GLY A 73 1.57 -20.76 -1.21
C GLY A 73 2.39 -19.48 -1.23
N ASP A 74 2.83 -19.10 -2.40
CA ASP A 74 3.62 -17.88 -2.60
C ASP A 74 2.76 -16.63 -2.72
N TYR A 75 1.45 -16.76 -2.62
CA TYR A 75 0.53 -15.67 -2.89
C TYR A 75 -0.15 -15.21 -1.62
N ALA A 76 -0.38 -13.90 -1.51
CA ALA A 76 -1.10 -13.33 -0.39
C ALA A 76 -2.07 -12.26 -0.90
N TYR A 77 -3.17 -12.12 -0.21
CA TYR A 77 -4.21 -11.16 -0.57
C TYR A 77 -4.74 -10.50 0.70
N ILE A 78 -4.89 -9.19 0.66
CA ILE A 78 -5.52 -8.48 1.77
C ILE A 78 -6.60 -7.54 1.22
N LEU A 79 -7.67 -7.42 2.00
CA LEU A 79 -8.73 -6.45 1.78
C LEU A 79 -8.83 -5.62 3.05
N TRP A 80 -8.76 -4.31 2.90
CA TRP A 80 -8.76 -3.43 4.06
C TRP A 80 -9.54 -2.15 3.76
N SER A 81 -9.86 -1.42 4.82
CA SER A 81 -10.42 -0.08 4.73
C SER A 81 -9.68 0.81 5.71
N ALA A 82 -9.76 2.10 5.51
CA ALA A 82 -9.04 3.03 6.36
C ALA A 82 -9.61 4.43 6.26
N GLU A 83 -9.32 5.23 7.26
CA GLU A 83 -9.60 6.66 7.26
C GLU A 83 -8.32 7.39 7.55
N THR A 84 -8.09 8.48 6.85
CA THR A 84 -6.97 9.37 7.14
C THR A 84 -7.52 10.79 7.23
N ALA A 85 -6.67 11.73 7.57
CA ALA A 85 -7.07 13.14 7.58
C ALA A 85 -7.52 13.58 6.19
N ASP A 86 -6.95 13.00 5.13
CA ASP A 86 -7.16 13.45 3.77
C ASP A 86 -8.17 12.64 2.98
N ASN A 87 -8.34 11.36 3.31
CA ASN A 87 -9.13 10.46 2.47
C ASN A 87 -9.87 9.40 3.26
N SER A 88 -10.91 8.87 2.64
CA SER A 88 -11.58 7.67 3.09
C SER A 88 -11.23 6.55 2.09
N TYR A 89 -10.63 5.48 2.59
CA TYR A 89 -10.35 4.29 1.80
C TYR A 89 -11.48 3.30 2.05
N GLU A 90 -12.49 3.35 1.20
CA GLU A 90 -13.69 2.53 1.41
C GLU A 90 -13.40 1.06 1.26
N ALA A 91 -12.58 0.71 0.30
CA ALA A 91 -12.12 -0.65 0.09
C ALA A 91 -10.80 -0.59 -0.65
N ALA A 92 -9.83 -1.35 -0.16
CA ALA A 92 -8.53 -1.41 -0.79
C ALA A 92 -8.07 -2.86 -0.80
N THR A 93 -7.43 -3.27 -1.87
CA THR A 93 -6.89 -4.62 -1.96
C THR A 93 -5.43 -4.57 -2.36
N ASP A 94 -4.69 -5.52 -1.86
CA ASP A 94 -3.32 -5.79 -2.30
C ASP A 94 -3.18 -7.28 -2.52
N THR A 95 -2.55 -7.64 -3.62
CA THR A 95 -2.17 -9.02 -3.89
C THR A 95 -0.67 -9.06 -4.01
N PHE A 96 -0.05 -10.03 -3.35
CA PHE A 96 1.40 -10.14 -3.28
C PHE A 96 1.85 -11.48 -3.83
N VAL A 97 3.02 -11.49 -4.47
CA VAL A 97 3.75 -12.70 -4.79
C VAL A 97 5.07 -12.65 -4.03
N VAL A 98 5.32 -13.66 -3.22
CA VAL A 98 6.50 -13.73 -2.37
C VAL A 98 7.35 -14.92 -2.80
N ARG A 99 8.62 -14.69 -3.05
CA ARG A 99 9.58 -15.75 -3.40
C ARG A 99 10.90 -15.47 -2.72
N ASN A 100 11.50 -16.52 -2.21
CA ASN A 100 12.79 -16.41 -1.53
C ASN A 100 12.78 -15.35 -0.44
N GLY A 101 11.67 -15.27 0.30
CA GLY A 101 11.54 -14.34 1.42
C GLY A 101 11.36 -12.88 1.05
N LYS A 102 11.06 -12.59 -0.21
CA LYS A 102 10.88 -11.21 -0.69
C LYS A 102 9.63 -11.08 -1.53
N ILE A 103 9.04 -9.90 -1.50
CA ILE A 103 7.93 -9.57 -2.39
C ILE A 103 8.52 -9.32 -3.78
N VAL A 104 8.09 -10.10 -4.75
CA VAL A 104 8.56 -9.93 -6.12
C VAL A 104 7.52 -9.24 -6.99
N ALA A 105 6.26 -9.27 -6.59
CA ALA A 105 5.20 -8.57 -7.31
C ALA A 105 4.09 -8.23 -6.33
N GLN A 106 3.43 -7.11 -6.59
CA GLN A 106 2.30 -6.67 -5.79
C GLN A 106 1.38 -5.84 -6.67
N SER A 107 0.08 -5.93 -6.43
CA SER A 107 -0.86 -5.02 -7.05
C SER A 107 -1.67 -4.34 -5.95
N PHE A 108 -2.00 -3.08 -6.17
CA PHE A 108 -2.78 -2.29 -5.23
C PHE A 108 -3.92 -1.61 -5.99
N ALA A 109 -5.11 -1.69 -5.42
CA ALA A 109 -6.28 -1.03 -5.97
C ALA A 109 -7.17 -0.58 -4.82
N ALA A 110 -7.77 0.60 -4.94
CA ALA A 110 -8.58 1.12 -3.84
C ALA A 110 -9.65 2.06 -4.36
N LYS A 111 -10.77 2.06 -3.66
CA LYS A 111 -11.77 3.09 -3.84
C LYS A 111 -11.51 4.15 -2.79
N ILE A 112 -11.05 5.32 -3.24
CA ILE A 112 -10.62 6.40 -2.37
C ILE A 112 -11.52 7.60 -2.59
N THR A 113 -12.06 8.13 -1.50
CA THR A 113 -12.88 9.34 -1.54
C THR A 113 -12.16 10.43 -0.77
N PRO A 114 -11.72 11.50 -1.44
CA PRO A 114 -11.08 12.62 -0.73
C PRO A 114 -12.06 13.27 0.23
N LYS A 115 -11.56 13.71 1.38
CA LYS A 115 -12.38 14.37 2.38
C LYS A 115 -12.51 15.84 2.06
N ARG A 116 -13.72 16.33 2.20
CA ARG A 116 -13.99 17.73 1.97
C ARG A 116 -13.32 18.58 3.05
N GLY A 117 -12.89 19.74 2.68
CA GLY A 117 -12.28 20.66 3.61
C GLY A 117 -10.83 20.41 3.89
N THR A 118 -10.28 19.31 3.43
CA THR A 118 -8.87 19.03 3.63
C THR A 118 -8.04 19.81 2.67
N ALA A 119 -8.63 20.17 1.52
CA ALA A 119 -7.85 20.84 0.51
C ALA A 119 -8.70 21.69 -0.35
N GLY A 120 -8.98 22.68 -0.42
CA GLY A 120 -9.78 23.41 -1.39
C GLY A 120 -9.61 22.86 -2.78
N PRO A 121 -9.60 23.71 -3.73
CA PRO A 121 -9.55 23.27 -5.12
C PRO A 121 -8.34 22.41 -5.44
N GLU A 122 -7.31 22.53 -4.64
CA GLU A 122 -6.06 21.83 -4.94
C GLU A 122 -6.14 20.34 -4.74
N HIS A 123 -7.12 19.87 -4.03
CA HIS A 123 -7.17 18.44 -3.80
C HIS A 123 -7.41 17.68 -5.09
N VAL A 124 -7.84 18.35 -6.13
CA VAL A 124 -7.94 17.69 -7.43
C VAL A 124 -6.59 17.21 -7.91
N SER A 125 -5.56 17.68 -7.28
CA SER A 125 -4.23 17.21 -7.59
C SER A 125 -3.95 15.84 -7.02
N ALA A 126 -4.87 15.25 -6.29
CA ALA A 126 -4.70 13.88 -5.86
C ALA A 126 -4.25 13.07 -7.06
N PRO A 127 -3.17 12.30 -6.91
CA PRO A 127 -2.61 11.64 -8.08
C PRO A 127 -3.65 10.79 -8.78
N PRO A 128 -3.91 11.04 -10.04
CA PRO A 128 -4.92 10.25 -10.75
C PRO A 128 -4.62 8.77 -10.70
N ASN A 129 -3.35 8.42 -10.65
CA ASN A 129 -2.97 7.02 -10.62
C ASN A 129 -3.24 6.36 -9.27
N LEU A 130 -3.54 7.12 -8.23
CA LEU A 130 -3.97 6.54 -6.96
C LEU A 130 -5.47 6.35 -6.94
N LEU A 131 -6.19 7.29 -7.49
CA LEU A 131 -7.63 7.17 -7.65
C LEU A 131 -7.95 6.20 -8.76
N GLY A 132 -7.02 6.08 -9.66
CA GLY A 132 -7.12 5.11 -10.69
C GLY A 132 -8.25 5.38 -11.66
N CYS A 133 -8.54 4.37 -12.34
CA CYS A 133 -9.60 4.39 -13.32
C CYS A 133 -10.78 3.65 -12.76
N TRP A 134 -11.02 3.91 -11.52
CA TRP A 134 -12.16 3.31 -10.86
C TRP A 134 -13.47 3.90 -11.35
#